data_d9d65a468ea4808e2e806f807ec81b33
#
_entry.id   d9d65a468ea4808e2e806f807ec81b33
#
_cell.length_a   1.000
_cell.length_b   1.000
_cell.length_c   1.000
_cell.angle_alpha   90.00
_cell.angle_beta   90.00
_cell.angle_gamma   90.00
#
_symmetry.space_group_name_H-M   'P 1'
#
loop_
_entity.id
_entity.type
_entity.pdbx_description
1 polymer ?
#
loop_
_entity_poly.entity_id
_entity_poly.type
_entity_poly.pdbx_seq_one_letter_code
_entity_poly.pdbx_strand_id
1 'polypeptide(L)'
;MTTNIPYTTAKSDFLKFVEFKDDSKSDLIDFAATDFLSLRDSLISYIKAVYPLDYEVFAESDLGMMFVELISYMGAVMSMKTDMIAHEMFLKTAKNPNNLRKLFDLIGIRFRGPTSAAAMCTVIAEPPISTPSFTVSATNRVIQATSPIDGNPTSYTLYSSDNGSIESPTSDASLVVYASDSVGAASGTWENLVLVEGSFSVDEGEFIDVDVLKEIQLANSPVIDGSVQVYIQADNTNASGAYTEVASLLSTSSSDLKVFQVVYGDDFSAKVQFGDGVISVLPPTGSQYVISYRVGGGQRGNAPVGHINTQITSSEGALQITNRLPFTGGTEAETLDHAKKYGKLVFRQQDRIVSLDDYTAFSNTYRGPLGTAIKASASTRKAYSSANIIDLYILEKASSNQLQKASIALKEALISDIQPKKMLTDEVVIVDGLIRTLDLAINVTLDKRFESKEGVIKTNVARVITNYFNADNREFGETFFPDSIAREIFTQVSDVRIAEVTNYTTPVDLEFNEILQLNNFFLTFNYV
;
A
#
# COMPACT_ATOMS: atom_id res chain seq x y z
N MET A 1 25.88 -58.89 32.80
CA MET A 1 25.63 -57.71 33.65
C MET A 1 25.01 -56.68 32.74
N THR A 2 23.69 -56.57 32.76
CA THR A 2 22.94 -55.59 32.05
C THR A 2 23.10 -54.26 32.79
N THR A 3 23.94 -53.40 32.28
CA THR A 3 23.99 -52.01 32.76
C THR A 3 22.71 -51.30 32.30
N ASN A 4 21.71 -51.23 33.18
CA ASN A 4 20.55 -50.38 33.02
C ASN A 4 21.05 -48.95 32.98
N ILE A 5 21.17 -48.36 31.80
CA ILE A 5 21.39 -46.92 31.66
C ILE A 5 20.10 -46.26 32.18
N PRO A 6 20.16 -45.47 33.25
CA PRO A 6 18.95 -44.87 33.80
C PRO A 6 18.27 -44.01 32.72
N TYR A 7 16.98 -44.19 32.52
CA TYR A 7 16.13 -43.45 31.59
C TYR A 7 16.33 -41.93 31.68
N THR A 8 16.65 -41.42 32.85
CA THR A 8 17.00 -40.03 33.13
C THR A 8 18.28 -39.56 32.43
N THR A 9 19.29 -40.43 32.24
CA THR A 9 20.55 -40.05 31.59
C THR A 9 20.37 -39.97 30.07
N ALA A 10 19.64 -40.93 29.49
CA ALA A 10 19.30 -40.91 28.07
C ALA A 10 18.42 -39.68 27.69
N LYS A 11 17.50 -39.28 28.58
CA LYS A 11 16.68 -38.10 28.41
C LYS A 11 17.49 -36.79 28.50
N SER A 12 18.48 -36.72 29.41
CA SER A 12 19.36 -35.55 29.54
C SER A 12 20.30 -35.38 28.35
N ASP A 13 20.74 -36.51 27.76
CA ASP A 13 21.60 -36.50 26.58
C ASP A 13 20.79 -36.14 25.33
N PHE A 14 19.54 -36.59 25.24
CA PHE A 14 18.63 -36.17 24.17
C PHE A 14 18.37 -34.66 24.18
N LEU A 15 18.21 -34.02 25.33
CA LEU A 15 18.02 -32.58 25.46
C LEU A 15 19.27 -31.76 25.09
N LYS A 16 20.47 -32.37 25.10
CA LYS A 16 21.70 -31.71 24.63
C LYS A 16 21.82 -31.63 23.10
N PHE A 17 21.02 -32.39 22.35
CA PHE A 17 20.97 -32.30 20.89
C PHE A 17 20.16 -31.13 20.38
N VAL A 18 19.44 -30.38 21.23
CA VAL A 18 18.80 -29.14 20.90
C VAL A 18 19.79 -27.98 21.12
N GLU A 19 20.92 -28.02 20.42
CA GLU A 19 21.80 -26.85 20.34
C GLU A 19 21.21 -25.83 19.34
N PHE A 20 20.95 -24.63 19.83
CA PHE A 20 20.63 -23.50 18.97
C PHE A 20 21.85 -23.16 18.11
N LYS A 21 21.76 -23.41 16.82
CA LYS A 21 22.80 -23.08 15.86
C LYS A 21 22.71 -21.57 15.58
N ASP A 22 23.66 -20.84 16.12
CA ASP A 22 23.80 -19.40 15.87
C ASP A 22 24.48 -19.21 14.50
N ASP A 23 23.67 -19.09 13.45
CA ASP A 23 24.14 -18.80 12.11
C ASP A 23 24.08 -17.28 11.89
N SER A 24 25.13 -16.58 12.35
CA SER A 24 25.28 -15.11 12.31
C SER A 24 25.30 -14.50 10.89
N LYS A 25 25.03 -15.28 9.85
CA LYS A 25 25.07 -14.86 8.45
C LYS A 25 23.73 -14.85 7.72
N SER A 26 22.65 -15.33 8.32
CA SER A 26 21.31 -15.24 7.71
C SER A 26 20.46 -14.27 8.50
N ASP A 27 19.79 -13.34 7.81
CA ASP A 27 18.76 -12.45 8.39
C ASP A 27 17.52 -13.25 8.87
N LEU A 28 17.52 -14.56 8.70
CA LEU A 28 16.49 -15.50 9.12
C LEU A 28 16.93 -16.12 10.43
N ILE A 29 16.14 -15.93 11.46
CA ILE A 29 16.35 -16.56 12.76
C ILE A 29 15.85 -17.99 12.64
N ASP A 30 16.77 -18.96 12.77
CA ASP A 30 16.46 -20.37 12.82
C ASP A 30 16.21 -20.75 14.29
N PHE A 31 14.95 -20.89 14.66
CA PHE A 31 14.55 -21.20 16.04
C PHE A 31 14.55 -22.69 16.34
N ALA A 32 14.60 -23.56 15.33
CA ALA A 32 14.54 -25.00 15.50
C ALA A 32 15.27 -25.73 14.37
N ALA A 33 16.61 -25.59 14.32
CA ALA A 33 17.48 -26.17 13.30
C ALA A 33 17.54 -27.72 13.35
N THR A 34 16.40 -28.36 13.11
CA THR A 34 16.28 -29.81 13.01
C THR A 34 15.72 -30.22 11.66
N ASP A 35 16.62 -30.52 10.73
CA ASP A 35 16.23 -31.11 9.46
C ASP A 35 15.88 -32.60 9.63
N PHE A 36 15.28 -33.20 8.60
CA PHE A 36 14.85 -34.58 8.59
C PHE A 36 16.01 -35.56 8.92
N LEU A 37 17.19 -35.31 8.37
CA LEU A 37 18.33 -36.21 8.55
C LEU A 37 18.87 -36.15 9.98
N SER A 38 19.01 -34.97 10.56
CA SER A 38 19.49 -34.82 11.93
C SER A 38 18.51 -35.40 12.96
N LEU A 39 17.20 -35.23 12.74
CA LEU A 39 16.17 -35.86 13.57
C LEU A 39 16.19 -37.37 13.47
N ARG A 40 16.32 -37.94 12.26
CA ARG A 40 16.43 -39.38 12.04
C ARG A 40 17.63 -39.94 12.76
N ASP A 41 18.82 -39.34 12.58
CA ASP A 41 20.05 -39.79 13.17
C ASP A 41 20.03 -39.67 14.71
N SER A 42 19.39 -38.65 15.26
CA SER A 42 19.16 -38.49 16.69
C SER A 42 18.25 -39.58 17.25
N LEU A 43 17.15 -39.92 16.55
CA LEU A 43 16.25 -41.00 16.95
C LEU A 43 16.93 -42.36 16.88
N ILE A 44 17.72 -42.65 15.85
CA ILE A 44 18.51 -43.86 15.74
C ILE A 44 19.50 -43.95 16.91
N SER A 45 20.21 -42.86 17.21
CA SER A 45 21.15 -42.81 18.32
C SER A 45 20.47 -43.01 19.67
N TYR A 46 19.26 -42.41 19.85
CA TYR A 46 18.44 -42.63 21.04
C TYR A 46 18.01 -44.09 21.20
N ILE A 47 17.49 -44.73 20.13
CA ILE A 47 17.07 -46.14 20.14
C ILE A 47 18.26 -47.05 20.50
N LYS A 48 19.41 -46.82 19.89
CA LYS A 48 20.64 -47.57 20.20
C LYS A 48 21.09 -47.41 21.64
N ALA A 49 20.88 -46.24 22.25
CA ALA A 49 21.27 -45.98 23.63
C ALA A 49 20.28 -46.56 24.65
N VAL A 50 18.99 -46.56 24.37
CA VAL A 50 17.94 -46.94 25.32
C VAL A 50 17.52 -48.39 25.17
N TYR A 51 17.50 -48.92 23.93
CA TYR A 51 17.04 -50.27 23.59
C TYR A 51 18.09 -51.10 22.84
N PRO A 52 19.33 -51.25 23.37
CA PRO A 52 20.46 -51.85 22.64
C PRO A 52 20.29 -53.33 22.35
N LEU A 53 19.41 -54.04 23.10
CA LEU A 53 19.14 -55.45 22.93
C LEU A 53 17.80 -55.77 22.28
N ASP A 54 16.88 -54.79 22.23
CA ASP A 54 15.51 -54.99 21.73
C ASP A 54 15.39 -54.65 20.25
N TYR A 55 16.24 -53.73 19.74
CA TYR A 55 16.23 -53.30 18.35
C TYR A 55 17.66 -53.14 17.79
N GLU A 56 18.06 -54.09 16.95
CA GLU A 56 19.42 -54.14 16.39
C GLU A 56 19.49 -53.87 14.89
N VAL A 57 18.34 -53.96 14.17
CA VAL A 57 18.30 -53.87 12.71
C VAL A 57 17.85 -52.44 12.28
N PHE A 58 18.76 -51.70 11.69
CA PHE A 58 18.53 -50.35 11.17
C PHE A 58 18.59 -50.31 9.63
N ALA A 59 18.06 -51.35 8.97
CA ALA A 59 17.97 -51.39 7.51
C ALA A 59 16.77 -50.56 7.03
N GLU A 60 16.92 -49.84 5.92
CA GLU A 60 15.83 -49.01 5.33
C GLU A 60 14.58 -49.82 4.97
N SER A 61 14.72 -51.13 4.78
CA SER A 61 13.58 -52.02 4.48
C SER A 61 12.84 -52.53 5.72
N ASP A 62 13.31 -52.19 6.93
CA ASP A 62 12.68 -52.63 8.16
C ASP A 62 11.50 -51.75 8.56
N LEU A 63 10.44 -52.38 9.07
CA LEU A 63 9.23 -51.71 9.52
C LEU A 63 9.51 -50.70 10.64
N GLY A 64 10.44 -50.99 11.53
CA GLY A 64 10.85 -50.08 12.61
C GLY A 64 11.53 -48.83 12.07
N MET A 65 12.38 -48.96 11.07
CA MET A 65 13.01 -47.82 10.40
C MET A 65 11.97 -46.95 9.69
N MET A 66 10.94 -47.53 9.08
CA MET A 66 9.84 -46.76 8.48
C MET A 66 9.13 -45.87 9.52
N PHE A 67 8.91 -46.36 10.75
CA PHE A 67 8.36 -45.54 11.83
C PHE A 67 9.33 -44.45 12.29
N VAL A 68 10.62 -44.72 12.38
CA VAL A 68 11.63 -43.69 12.70
C VAL A 68 11.64 -42.59 11.66
N GLU A 69 11.60 -42.95 10.38
CA GLU A 69 11.53 -41.98 9.28
C GLU A 69 10.23 -41.17 9.29
N LEU A 70 9.07 -41.79 9.54
CA LEU A 70 7.79 -41.12 9.65
C LEU A 70 7.78 -40.10 10.81
N ILE A 71 8.31 -40.49 11.98
CA ILE A 71 8.41 -39.61 13.14
C ILE A 71 9.40 -38.48 12.86
N SER A 72 10.53 -38.75 12.21
CA SER A 72 11.51 -37.74 11.82
C SER A 72 10.93 -36.75 10.82
N TYR A 73 10.14 -37.23 9.84
CA TYR A 73 9.43 -36.37 8.89
C TYR A 73 8.39 -35.47 9.61
N MET A 74 7.60 -36.04 10.51
CA MET A 74 6.67 -35.28 11.33
C MET A 74 7.39 -34.23 12.17
N GLY A 75 8.51 -34.58 12.78
CA GLY A 75 9.35 -33.66 13.55
C GLY A 75 9.89 -32.52 12.69
N ALA A 76 10.42 -32.82 11.52
CA ALA A 76 10.91 -31.81 10.58
C ALA A 76 9.79 -30.85 10.10
N VAL A 77 8.60 -31.39 9.80
CA VAL A 77 7.43 -30.55 9.41
C VAL A 77 6.97 -29.68 10.57
N MET A 78 6.97 -30.20 11.80
CA MET A 78 6.61 -29.41 12.99
C MET A 78 7.65 -28.32 13.27
N SER A 79 8.93 -28.62 13.15
CA SER A 79 10.02 -27.66 13.27
C SER A 79 9.87 -26.54 12.24
N MET A 80 9.71 -26.90 10.96
CA MET A 80 9.50 -25.91 9.90
C MET A 80 8.26 -25.01 10.15
N LYS A 81 7.15 -25.59 10.65
CA LYS A 81 5.97 -24.80 11.01
C LYS A 81 6.24 -23.86 12.20
N THR A 82 7.01 -24.32 13.18
CA THR A 82 7.40 -23.51 14.33
C THR A 82 8.26 -22.31 13.89
N ASP A 83 9.23 -22.54 13.03
CA ASP A 83 10.06 -21.46 12.46
C ASP A 83 9.23 -20.48 11.63
N MET A 84 8.31 -21.00 10.80
CA MET A 84 7.39 -20.13 10.06
C MET A 84 6.57 -19.25 11.01
N ILE A 85 6.01 -19.81 12.08
CA ILE A 85 5.23 -19.04 13.07
C ILE A 85 6.13 -18.02 13.77
N ALA A 86 7.35 -18.40 14.16
CA ALA A 86 8.30 -17.51 14.79
C ALA A 86 8.71 -16.36 13.88
N HIS A 87 8.95 -16.62 12.59
CA HIS A 87 9.23 -15.58 11.60
C HIS A 87 8.05 -14.62 11.40
N GLU A 88 6.82 -15.11 11.46
CA GLU A 88 5.61 -14.28 11.35
C GLU A 88 5.36 -13.36 12.56
N MET A 89 6.06 -13.56 13.68
CA MET A 89 5.96 -12.69 14.87
C MET A 89 6.77 -11.39 14.75
N PHE A 90 7.68 -11.28 13.79
CA PHE A 90 8.55 -10.12 13.64
C PHE A 90 8.25 -9.34 12.37
N LEU A 91 8.14 -8.01 12.49
CA LEU A 91 7.84 -7.10 11.39
C LEU A 91 8.80 -7.23 10.19
N LYS A 92 10.09 -7.53 10.44
CA LYS A 92 11.12 -7.68 9.40
C LYS A 92 10.93 -8.95 8.58
N THR A 93 10.53 -10.05 9.22
CA THR A 93 10.49 -11.38 8.63
C THR A 93 9.10 -11.87 8.26
N ALA A 94 8.04 -11.24 8.79
CA ALA A 94 6.66 -11.58 8.46
C ALA A 94 6.40 -11.46 6.95
N LYS A 95 5.80 -12.50 6.36
CA LYS A 95 5.47 -12.58 4.93
C LYS A 95 3.96 -12.64 4.70
N ASN A 96 3.20 -13.11 5.69
CA ASN A 96 1.75 -13.20 5.60
C ASN A 96 1.12 -11.80 5.76
N PRO A 97 0.32 -11.32 4.77
CA PRO A 97 -0.33 -10.01 4.83
C PRO A 97 -1.15 -9.79 6.09
N ASN A 98 -1.91 -10.79 6.50
CA ASN A 98 -2.79 -10.69 7.67
C ASN A 98 -2.01 -10.57 8.99
N ASN A 99 -0.92 -11.31 9.13
CA ASN A 99 -0.07 -11.21 10.32
C ASN A 99 0.65 -9.86 10.36
N LEU A 100 1.11 -9.39 9.21
CA LEU A 100 1.76 -8.09 9.11
C LEU A 100 0.80 -6.95 9.46
N ARG A 101 -0.46 -7.01 8.98
CA ARG A 101 -1.50 -6.03 9.36
C ARG A 101 -1.72 -5.99 10.87
N LYS A 102 -1.83 -7.16 11.51
CA LYS A 102 -1.98 -7.25 12.97
C LYS A 102 -0.77 -6.70 13.73
N LEU A 103 0.44 -6.93 13.21
CA LEU A 103 1.66 -6.35 13.79
C LEU A 103 1.69 -4.83 13.65
N PHE A 104 1.26 -4.28 12.52
CA PHE A 104 1.14 -2.83 12.34
C PHE A 104 0.05 -2.24 13.23
N ASP A 105 -1.11 -2.89 13.35
CA ASP A 105 -2.19 -2.44 14.22
C ASP A 105 -1.74 -2.41 15.69
N LEU A 106 -0.97 -3.41 16.14
CA LEU A 106 -0.39 -3.46 17.49
C LEU A 106 0.48 -2.24 17.82
N ILE A 107 1.19 -1.68 16.83
CA ILE A 107 2.02 -0.49 16.99
C ILE A 107 1.29 0.81 16.58
N GLY A 108 -0.03 0.73 16.32
CA GLY A 108 -0.87 1.87 16.00
C GLY A 108 -0.71 2.40 14.58
N ILE A 109 -0.22 1.58 13.65
CA ILE A 109 -0.08 1.95 12.23
C ILE A 109 -1.14 1.23 11.41
N ARG A 110 -1.94 2.01 10.69
CA ARG A 110 -2.95 1.49 9.77
C ARG A 110 -2.33 1.04 8.45
N PHE A 111 -2.71 -0.13 7.98
CA PHE A 111 -2.46 -0.57 6.61
C PHE A 111 -3.40 0.18 5.66
N ARG A 112 -2.85 0.81 4.63
CA ARG A 112 -3.59 1.74 3.76
C ARG A 112 -4.33 1.02 2.64
N GLY A 113 -5.57 1.46 2.38
CA GLY A 113 -6.39 1.00 1.27
C GLY A 113 -6.00 1.60 -0.09
N PRO A 114 -6.73 1.26 -1.16
CA PRO A 114 -6.56 1.88 -2.47
C PRO A 114 -6.99 3.34 -2.45
N THR A 115 -6.40 4.16 -3.32
CA THR A 115 -6.78 5.57 -3.49
C THR A 115 -7.42 5.80 -4.85
N SER A 116 -8.35 6.75 -4.94
CA SER A 116 -8.99 7.14 -6.19
C SER A 116 -8.15 8.12 -7.00
N ALA A 117 -8.33 8.07 -8.31
CA ALA A 117 -7.83 9.08 -9.20
C ALA A 117 -8.77 10.31 -9.21
N ALA A 118 -8.19 11.50 -9.28
CA ALA A 118 -8.93 12.75 -9.35
C ALA A 118 -8.42 13.65 -10.47
N ALA A 119 -9.30 14.45 -11.05
CA ALA A 119 -8.93 15.47 -12.01
C ALA A 119 -9.82 16.69 -11.90
N MET A 120 -9.24 17.88 -12.06
CA MET A 120 -10.00 19.11 -12.25
C MET A 120 -10.73 19.04 -13.58
N CYS A 121 -11.98 19.43 -13.58
CA CYS A 121 -12.81 19.46 -14.77
C CYS A 121 -13.31 20.88 -15.09
N THR A 122 -13.62 21.10 -16.36
CA THR A 122 -14.35 22.27 -16.82
C THR A 122 -15.78 21.86 -17.11
N VAL A 123 -16.71 22.57 -16.52
CA VAL A 123 -18.16 22.42 -16.76
C VAL A 123 -18.67 23.65 -17.50
N ILE A 124 -19.34 23.43 -18.61
CA ILE A 124 -19.89 24.49 -19.46
C ILE A 124 -21.40 24.30 -19.58
N ALA A 125 -22.15 25.38 -19.32
CA ALA A 125 -23.59 25.43 -19.55
C ALA A 125 -23.89 26.17 -20.85
N GLU A 126 -24.65 25.57 -21.76
CA GLU A 126 -25.13 26.17 -22.98
C GLU A 126 -26.65 25.94 -23.11
N PRO A 127 -27.48 26.99 -22.99
CA PRO A 127 -27.15 28.42 -22.77
C PRO A 127 -26.67 28.71 -21.33
N PRO A 128 -26.01 29.85 -21.08
CA PRO A 128 -25.56 30.27 -19.75
C PRO A 128 -26.73 30.27 -18.74
N ILE A 129 -26.46 29.81 -17.52
CA ILE A 129 -27.42 29.71 -16.44
C ILE A 129 -27.68 31.10 -15.86
N SER A 130 -28.95 31.49 -15.76
CA SER A 130 -29.36 32.79 -15.23
C SER A 130 -29.75 32.76 -13.74
N THR A 131 -29.91 31.59 -13.17
CA THR A 131 -30.24 31.38 -11.74
C THR A 131 -29.00 31.51 -10.85
N PRO A 132 -29.14 31.92 -9.57
CA PRO A 132 -28.01 32.06 -8.65
C PRO A 132 -27.32 30.75 -8.31
N SER A 133 -28.01 29.63 -8.47
CA SER A 133 -27.46 28.27 -8.27
C SER A 133 -28.25 27.27 -9.11
N PHE A 134 -27.60 26.14 -9.41
CA PHE A 134 -28.25 24.99 -10.02
C PHE A 134 -27.86 23.71 -9.26
N THR A 135 -28.64 22.63 -9.43
CA THR A 135 -28.40 21.36 -8.79
C THR A 135 -28.15 20.25 -9.81
N VAL A 136 -27.20 19.39 -9.53
CA VAL A 136 -26.96 18.13 -10.24
C VAL A 136 -27.40 17.00 -9.32
N SER A 137 -28.35 16.18 -9.76
CA SER A 137 -28.87 15.08 -8.93
C SER A 137 -27.78 14.05 -8.65
N ALA A 138 -27.92 13.28 -7.57
CA ALA A 138 -26.98 12.23 -7.19
C ALA A 138 -26.70 11.24 -8.34
N THR A 139 -27.70 10.89 -9.13
CA THR A 139 -27.55 10.00 -10.29
C THR A 139 -26.78 10.64 -11.45
N ASN A 140 -27.04 11.92 -11.73
CA ASN A 140 -26.42 12.63 -12.85
C ASN A 140 -24.97 13.08 -12.54
N ARG A 141 -24.56 13.03 -11.28
CA ARG A 141 -23.16 13.29 -10.87
C ARG A 141 -22.20 12.16 -11.25
N VAL A 142 -22.72 10.94 -11.44
CA VAL A 142 -21.91 9.75 -11.73
C VAL A 142 -21.81 9.57 -13.24
N ILE A 143 -20.60 9.72 -13.75
CA ILE A 143 -20.26 9.58 -15.16
C ILE A 143 -19.60 8.21 -15.36
N GLN A 144 -20.14 7.41 -16.26
CA GLN A 144 -19.55 6.13 -16.64
C GLN A 144 -18.58 6.33 -17.80
N ALA A 145 -17.39 5.77 -17.67
CA ALA A 145 -16.38 5.75 -18.72
C ALA A 145 -15.67 4.38 -18.73
N THR A 146 -14.79 4.18 -19.71
CA THR A 146 -14.00 2.96 -19.81
C THR A 146 -12.56 3.25 -19.38
N SER A 147 -12.01 2.45 -18.48
CA SER A 147 -10.61 2.62 -18.07
C SER A 147 -9.65 2.50 -19.26
N PRO A 148 -8.72 3.43 -19.46
CA PRO A 148 -7.75 3.36 -20.54
C PRO A 148 -6.66 2.30 -20.31
N ILE A 149 -6.58 1.72 -19.10
CA ILE A 149 -5.54 0.75 -18.71
C ILE A 149 -6.01 -0.68 -18.98
N ASP A 150 -7.20 -1.04 -18.52
CA ASP A 150 -7.71 -2.43 -18.56
C ASP A 150 -8.99 -2.59 -19.40
N GLY A 151 -9.55 -1.49 -19.92
CA GLY A 151 -10.77 -1.50 -20.73
C GLY A 151 -12.06 -1.77 -19.93
N ASN A 152 -12.00 -1.86 -18.62
CA ASN A 152 -13.17 -2.12 -17.78
C ASN A 152 -13.99 -0.84 -17.51
N PRO A 153 -15.28 -0.97 -17.24
CA PRO A 153 -16.11 0.18 -16.84
C PRO A 153 -15.59 0.80 -15.54
N THR A 154 -15.47 2.12 -15.55
CA THR A 154 -15.04 2.92 -14.40
C THR A 154 -15.99 4.08 -14.25
N SER A 155 -16.38 4.39 -13.02
CA SER A 155 -17.26 5.52 -12.70
C SER A 155 -16.47 6.68 -12.12
N TYR A 156 -16.85 7.89 -12.51
CA TYR A 156 -16.30 9.13 -11.99
C TYR A 156 -17.43 9.99 -11.44
N THR A 157 -17.28 10.49 -10.25
CA THR A 157 -18.31 11.28 -9.56
C THR A 157 -17.86 12.74 -9.49
N LEU A 158 -18.78 13.65 -9.81
CA LEU A 158 -18.54 15.09 -9.77
C LEU A 158 -18.69 15.63 -8.34
N TYR A 159 -17.70 16.40 -7.88
CA TYR A 159 -17.67 17.08 -6.60
C TYR A 159 -17.33 18.57 -6.75
N SER A 160 -17.76 19.37 -5.79
CA SER A 160 -17.21 20.70 -5.59
C SER A 160 -15.86 20.59 -4.87
N SER A 161 -14.88 21.36 -5.32
CA SER A 161 -13.60 21.51 -4.63
C SER A 161 -13.57 22.87 -3.96
N ASP A 162 -13.54 22.88 -2.64
CA ASP A 162 -13.30 24.09 -1.87
C ASP A 162 -11.96 23.91 -1.14
N ASN A 163 -10.93 24.64 -1.57
CA ASN A 163 -9.57 24.61 -1.03
C ASN A 163 -8.98 23.20 -0.83
N GLY A 164 -9.17 22.30 -1.80
CA GLY A 164 -8.66 20.94 -1.73
C GLY A 164 -9.47 19.97 -0.86
N SER A 165 -10.55 20.43 -0.24
CA SER A 165 -11.50 19.58 0.48
C SER A 165 -12.63 19.15 -0.46
N ILE A 166 -12.85 17.85 -0.57
CA ILE A 166 -13.99 17.29 -1.29
C ILE A 166 -15.08 16.97 -0.27
N GLU A 167 -16.25 17.57 -0.41
CA GLU A 167 -17.41 17.15 0.35
C GLU A 167 -17.81 15.73 -0.03
N SER A 168 -17.84 14.83 0.94
CA SER A 168 -18.41 13.50 0.74
C SER A 168 -19.93 13.61 0.67
N PRO A 169 -20.56 13.22 -0.46
CA PRO A 169 -22.01 13.25 -0.55
C PRO A 169 -22.64 12.18 0.35
N THR A 170 -23.79 12.51 0.93
CA THR A 170 -24.73 11.51 1.46
C THR A 170 -25.46 10.84 0.30
N SER A 171 -26.10 9.67 0.51
CA SER A 171 -26.75 8.86 -0.55
C SER A 171 -27.71 9.64 -1.43
N ASP A 172 -28.41 10.64 -0.88
CA ASP A 172 -29.42 11.46 -1.57
C ASP A 172 -28.94 12.85 -1.92
N ALA A 173 -27.65 13.17 -1.73
CA ALA A 173 -27.15 14.51 -1.92
C ALA A 173 -27.00 14.85 -3.41
N SER A 174 -27.73 15.86 -3.83
CA SER A 174 -27.46 16.58 -5.07
C SER A 174 -26.32 17.57 -4.87
N LEU A 175 -25.49 17.76 -5.89
CA LEU A 175 -24.47 18.80 -5.89
C LEU A 175 -25.13 20.14 -6.19
N VAL A 176 -24.95 21.12 -5.30
CA VAL A 176 -25.36 22.49 -5.53
C VAL A 176 -24.15 23.28 -6.03
N VAL A 177 -24.29 23.93 -7.19
CA VAL A 177 -23.24 24.75 -7.79
C VAL A 177 -23.75 26.19 -7.88
N TYR A 178 -22.98 27.13 -7.39
CA TYR A 178 -23.34 28.54 -7.39
C TYR A 178 -22.84 29.27 -8.64
N ALA A 179 -23.66 30.12 -9.21
CA ALA A 179 -23.30 30.93 -10.39
C ALA A 179 -22.15 31.90 -10.09
N SER A 180 -21.99 32.34 -8.83
CA SER A 180 -20.86 33.14 -8.36
C SER A 180 -19.51 32.50 -8.54
N ASP A 181 -19.46 31.17 -8.58
CA ASP A 181 -18.23 30.36 -8.70
C ASP A 181 -17.81 30.18 -10.17
N SER A 182 -18.56 30.74 -11.12
CA SER A 182 -18.22 30.70 -12.55
C SER A 182 -17.06 31.64 -12.90
N VAL A 183 -16.25 31.20 -13.85
CA VAL A 183 -15.13 32.00 -14.38
C VAL A 183 -15.59 32.91 -15.52
N GLY A 184 -15.41 34.23 -15.37
CA GLY A 184 -15.71 35.22 -16.40
C GLY A 184 -17.06 35.91 -16.30
N ALA A 185 -17.33 36.90 -17.20
CA ALA A 185 -18.51 37.78 -17.18
C ALA A 185 -19.83 37.09 -17.58
N ALA A 186 -19.81 35.90 -18.09
CA ALA A 186 -20.97 35.09 -18.44
C ALA A 186 -20.97 33.84 -17.52
N SER A 187 -21.99 33.72 -16.70
CA SER A 187 -22.22 32.58 -15.77
C SER A 187 -22.44 31.23 -16.48
N GLY A 188 -21.44 30.78 -17.25
CA GLY A 188 -21.54 29.58 -18.09
C GLY A 188 -20.39 28.60 -17.97
N THR A 189 -19.33 28.95 -17.25
CA THR A 189 -18.14 28.06 -17.13
C THR A 189 -17.68 27.97 -15.70
N TRP A 190 -17.50 26.75 -15.19
CA TRP A 190 -16.96 26.44 -13.85
C TRP A 190 -15.69 25.64 -13.98
N GLU A 191 -14.66 26.02 -13.23
CA GLU A 191 -13.34 25.38 -13.20
C GLU A 191 -12.94 24.83 -11.81
N ASN A 192 -13.76 25.09 -10.79
CA ASN A 192 -13.55 24.66 -9.41
C ASN A 192 -14.22 23.30 -9.08
N LEU A 193 -14.62 22.54 -10.10
CA LEU A 193 -15.23 21.24 -9.96
C LEU A 193 -14.20 20.14 -10.21
N VAL A 194 -14.32 19.04 -9.46
CA VAL A 194 -13.41 17.89 -9.51
C VAL A 194 -14.19 16.63 -9.83
N LEU A 195 -13.67 15.85 -10.77
CA LEU A 195 -14.11 14.49 -11.00
C LEU A 195 -13.22 13.54 -10.21
N VAL A 196 -13.82 12.65 -9.43
CA VAL A 196 -13.11 11.66 -8.62
C VAL A 196 -13.59 10.27 -9.00
N GLU A 197 -12.66 9.36 -9.26
CA GLU A 197 -12.96 7.96 -9.58
C GLU A 197 -13.63 7.26 -8.41
N GLY A 198 -14.57 6.39 -8.71
CA GLY A 198 -15.31 5.56 -7.78
C GLY A 198 -16.79 5.91 -7.69
N SER A 199 -17.58 4.92 -7.26
CA SER A 199 -19.01 5.06 -7.00
C SER A 199 -19.27 5.21 -5.51
N PHE A 200 -20.37 5.86 -5.18
CA PHE A 200 -20.81 6.05 -3.80
C PHE A 200 -21.67 4.88 -3.34
N SER A 201 -21.46 4.42 -2.10
CA SER A 201 -22.24 3.36 -1.48
C SER A 201 -22.61 3.72 -0.06
N VAL A 202 -23.76 3.21 0.40
CA VAL A 202 -24.26 3.40 1.77
C VAL A 202 -24.72 2.07 2.32
N ASP A 203 -24.25 1.75 3.51
CA ASP A 203 -24.70 0.60 4.29
C ASP A 203 -25.43 1.10 5.53
N GLU A 204 -26.67 0.63 5.72
CA GLU A 204 -27.53 1.00 6.84
C GLU A 204 -27.88 -0.24 7.64
N GLY A 205 -28.01 -0.11 8.95
CA GLY A 205 -28.39 -1.23 9.80
C GLY A 205 -28.50 -0.84 11.26
N GLU A 206 -28.69 -1.87 12.09
CA GLU A 206 -28.84 -1.76 13.53
C GLU A 206 -27.81 -2.64 14.24
N PHE A 207 -27.25 -2.16 15.35
CA PHE A 207 -26.38 -2.98 16.20
C PHE A 207 -27.20 -3.99 17.01
N ILE A 208 -27.24 -5.23 16.52
CA ILE A 208 -28.02 -6.31 17.13
C ILE A 208 -27.24 -7.04 18.23
N ASP A 209 -25.90 -7.15 18.09
CA ASP A 209 -25.06 -7.95 18.96
C ASP A 209 -24.65 -7.22 20.24
N VAL A 210 -24.53 -8.00 21.33
CA VAL A 210 -24.11 -7.54 22.65
C VAL A 210 -22.60 -7.60 22.84
N ASP A 211 -21.85 -7.93 21.77
CA ASP A 211 -20.40 -8.11 21.81
C ASP A 211 -19.65 -6.82 22.15
N VAL A 212 -18.57 -6.99 22.92
CA VAL A 212 -17.71 -5.90 23.39
C VAL A 212 -16.98 -5.19 22.25
N LEU A 213 -16.70 -5.92 21.16
CA LEU A 213 -16.11 -5.36 19.94
C LEU A 213 -17.16 -5.35 18.84
N LYS A 214 -17.65 -4.18 18.47
CA LYS A 214 -18.58 -4.03 17.36
C LYS A 214 -17.83 -3.79 16.07
N GLU A 215 -17.98 -4.73 15.14
CA GLU A 215 -17.39 -4.67 13.80
C GLU A 215 -18.51 -4.74 12.76
N ILE A 216 -18.42 -3.91 11.73
CA ILE A 216 -19.34 -3.93 10.59
C ILE A 216 -18.52 -4.18 9.33
N GLN A 217 -18.79 -5.28 8.64
CA GLN A 217 -18.22 -5.57 7.32
C GLN A 217 -18.97 -4.74 6.28
N LEU A 218 -18.27 -3.93 5.50
CA LEU A 218 -18.87 -3.18 4.41
C LEU A 218 -19.25 -4.11 3.25
N ALA A 219 -20.40 -3.85 2.64
CA ALA A 219 -21.01 -4.75 1.65
C ALA A 219 -20.28 -4.75 0.31
N ASN A 220 -19.69 -3.62 -0.08
CA ASN A 220 -19.03 -3.45 -1.37
C ASN A 220 -17.51 -3.25 -1.22
N SER A 221 -16.74 -3.80 -2.16
CA SER A 221 -15.28 -3.70 -2.23
C SER A 221 -14.82 -3.44 -3.68
N PRO A 222 -13.61 -2.90 -3.89
CA PRO A 222 -12.67 -2.34 -2.92
C PRO A 222 -13.12 -1.00 -2.36
N VAL A 223 -12.82 -0.73 -1.08
CA VAL A 223 -13.18 0.52 -0.40
C VAL A 223 -12.01 1.51 -0.48
N ILE A 224 -12.29 2.73 -0.95
CA ILE A 224 -11.28 3.79 -1.10
C ILE A 224 -10.85 4.31 0.27
N ASP A 225 -9.55 4.43 0.49
CA ASP A 225 -8.95 4.91 1.74
C ASP A 225 -9.39 6.34 2.08
N GLY A 226 -9.77 6.57 3.34
CA GLY A 226 -10.22 7.88 3.82
C GLY A 226 -11.60 8.32 3.31
N SER A 227 -12.37 7.44 2.64
CA SER A 227 -13.70 7.77 2.13
C SER A 227 -14.84 7.39 3.07
N VAL A 228 -14.58 6.66 4.13
CA VAL A 228 -15.59 6.12 5.05
C VAL A 228 -16.08 7.20 6.00
N GLN A 229 -17.40 7.39 6.06
CA GLN A 229 -18.05 8.26 7.02
C GLN A 229 -19.09 7.44 7.80
N VAL A 230 -19.11 7.62 9.10
CA VAL A 230 -20.01 6.89 9.99
C VAL A 230 -20.87 7.86 10.78
N TYR A 231 -22.16 7.64 10.71
CA TYR A 231 -23.15 8.32 11.55
C TYR A 231 -23.95 7.29 12.34
N ILE A 232 -24.07 7.48 13.64
CA ILE A 232 -24.84 6.61 14.51
C ILE A 232 -25.99 7.39 15.12
N GLN A 233 -27.18 6.80 15.08
CA GLN A 233 -28.38 7.29 15.76
C GLN A 233 -28.67 6.37 16.95
N ALA A 234 -28.48 6.90 18.13
CA ALA A 234 -28.72 6.21 19.39
C ALA A 234 -29.64 7.04 20.31
N ASP A 235 -30.36 6.37 21.20
CA ASP A 235 -31.16 7.04 22.24
C ASP A 235 -30.26 7.83 23.22
N ASN A 236 -29.03 7.39 23.40
CA ASN A 236 -28.03 8.08 24.20
C ASN A 236 -27.31 9.14 23.37
N THR A 237 -27.41 10.42 23.77
CA THR A 237 -26.80 11.55 23.09
C THR A 237 -25.25 11.45 23.00
N ASN A 238 -24.61 10.77 23.97
CA ASN A 238 -23.16 10.57 23.94
C ASN A 238 -22.70 9.60 22.85
N ALA A 239 -23.56 8.68 22.39
CA ALA A 239 -23.25 7.74 21.33
C ALA A 239 -23.83 8.18 19.96
N SER A 240 -24.78 9.11 19.94
CA SER A 240 -25.43 9.59 18.72
C SER A 240 -24.60 10.67 18.03
N GLY A 241 -24.48 10.60 16.69
CA GLY A 241 -23.84 11.62 15.84
C GLY A 241 -22.78 11.06 14.90
N ALA A 242 -22.01 11.96 14.29
CA ALA A 242 -20.90 11.60 13.43
C ALA A 242 -19.70 11.09 14.23
N TYR A 243 -19.08 10.02 13.71
CA TYR A 243 -17.85 9.44 14.24
C TYR A 243 -16.67 9.84 13.38
N THR A 244 -15.51 10.03 14.00
CA THR A 244 -14.27 10.42 13.29
C THR A 244 -13.38 9.19 13.09
N GLU A 245 -12.84 9.05 11.90
CA GLU A 245 -11.87 8.00 11.59
C GLU A 245 -10.53 8.26 12.29
N VAL A 246 -9.99 7.23 12.94
CA VAL A 246 -8.64 7.24 13.56
C VAL A 246 -7.77 6.15 12.95
N ALA A 247 -6.46 6.35 12.98
CA ALA A 247 -5.52 5.37 12.46
C ALA A 247 -5.52 4.06 13.27
N SER A 248 -5.67 4.16 14.60
CA SER A 248 -5.82 3.01 15.49
C SER A 248 -6.63 3.40 16.71
N LEU A 249 -7.57 2.56 17.10
CA LEU A 249 -8.35 2.71 18.33
C LEU A 249 -7.48 2.67 19.59
N LEU A 250 -6.32 1.98 19.51
CA LEU A 250 -5.36 1.90 20.62
C LEU A 250 -4.68 3.25 20.92
N SER A 251 -4.73 4.20 19.99
CA SER A 251 -4.20 5.56 20.20
C SER A 251 -5.14 6.49 20.99
N THR A 252 -6.37 6.07 21.22
CA THR A 252 -7.39 6.84 21.96
C THR A 252 -7.43 6.45 23.42
N SER A 253 -7.79 7.38 24.29
CA SER A 253 -7.74 7.18 25.74
C SER A 253 -8.94 7.75 26.49
N SER A 254 -10.04 8.03 25.81
CA SER A 254 -11.23 8.60 26.44
C SER A 254 -12.50 7.90 25.98
N SER A 255 -13.30 7.44 26.94
CA SER A 255 -14.60 6.80 26.70
C SER A 255 -15.64 7.69 25.99
N ASP A 256 -15.39 8.99 25.91
CA ASP A 256 -16.33 9.95 25.32
C ASP A 256 -16.03 10.26 23.84
N LEU A 257 -14.93 9.73 23.29
CA LEU A 257 -14.54 9.97 21.90
C LEU A 257 -15.37 9.10 20.94
N LYS A 258 -16.05 9.74 20.00
CA LYS A 258 -16.78 9.10 18.89
C LYS A 258 -15.81 8.84 17.76
N VAL A 259 -15.17 7.70 17.79
CA VAL A 259 -14.14 7.32 16.79
C VAL A 259 -14.37 5.91 16.28
N PHE A 260 -13.89 5.67 15.08
CA PHE A 260 -13.87 4.35 14.45
C PHE A 260 -12.54 4.13 13.73
N GLN A 261 -12.21 2.88 13.48
CA GLN A 261 -11.07 2.47 12.69
C GLN A 261 -11.54 1.67 11.48
N VAL A 262 -10.90 1.87 10.33
CA VAL A 262 -11.12 1.06 9.14
C VAL A 262 -9.99 0.05 9.00
N VAL A 263 -10.35 -1.23 8.91
CA VAL A 263 -9.40 -2.35 8.74
C VAL A 263 -9.65 -3.01 7.39
N TYR A 264 -8.61 -3.03 6.55
CA TYR A 264 -8.67 -3.62 5.22
C TYR A 264 -8.35 -5.12 5.23
N GLY A 265 -9.16 -5.93 4.57
CA GLY A 265 -8.94 -7.35 4.29
C GLY A 265 -8.00 -7.60 3.09
N ASP A 266 -7.80 -8.88 2.74
CA ASP A 266 -6.91 -9.29 1.63
C ASP A 266 -7.45 -8.91 0.25
N ASP A 267 -8.78 -8.84 0.11
CA ASP A 267 -9.52 -8.45 -1.09
C ASP A 267 -9.88 -6.96 -1.13
N PHE A 268 -9.23 -6.16 -0.25
CA PHE A 268 -9.53 -4.73 -0.05
C PHE A 268 -10.98 -4.45 0.37
N SER A 269 -11.69 -5.46 0.84
CA SER A 269 -12.90 -5.26 1.63
C SER A 269 -12.53 -4.55 2.94
N ALA A 270 -13.40 -3.72 3.45
CA ALA A 270 -13.14 -2.98 4.67
C ALA A 270 -14.12 -3.36 5.77
N LYS A 271 -13.60 -3.39 6.99
CA LYS A 271 -14.39 -3.48 8.22
C LYS A 271 -14.26 -2.18 9.00
N VAL A 272 -15.38 -1.70 9.50
CA VAL A 272 -15.44 -0.59 10.44
C VAL A 272 -15.47 -1.17 11.86
N GLN A 273 -14.48 -0.83 12.67
CA GLN A 273 -14.38 -1.25 14.07
C GLN A 273 -14.63 -0.07 14.98
N PHE A 274 -15.38 -0.30 16.06
CA PHE A 274 -15.70 0.67 17.08
C PHE A 274 -14.99 0.35 18.40
N GLY A 275 -14.94 1.30 19.31
CA GLY A 275 -14.34 1.11 20.62
C GLY A 275 -15.14 0.20 21.54
N ASP A 276 -14.55 -0.11 22.68
CA ASP A 276 -15.03 -1.04 23.71
C ASP A 276 -15.73 -0.36 24.90
N GLY A 277 -15.90 0.96 24.84
CA GLY A 277 -16.45 1.76 25.94
C GLY A 277 -15.42 2.21 26.98
N VAL A 278 -14.15 1.79 26.84
CA VAL A 278 -13.02 2.22 27.70
C VAL A 278 -12.12 3.19 26.95
N ILE A 279 -11.70 2.81 25.75
CA ILE A 279 -10.81 3.62 24.90
C ILE A 279 -11.57 4.61 24.01
N SER A 280 -12.82 4.31 23.67
CA SER A 280 -13.73 5.20 22.93
C SER A 280 -15.18 4.77 23.14
N VAL A 281 -16.14 5.56 22.64
CA VAL A 281 -17.56 5.25 22.75
C VAL A 281 -17.88 3.90 22.12
N LEU A 282 -18.54 3.02 22.89
CA LEU A 282 -19.16 1.80 22.38
C LEU A 282 -20.58 2.12 21.90
N PRO A 283 -20.90 1.90 20.60
CA PRO A 283 -22.26 2.08 20.12
C PRO A 283 -23.25 1.14 20.87
N PRO A 284 -24.35 1.67 21.44
CA PRO A 284 -25.31 0.84 22.17
C PRO A 284 -25.99 -0.16 21.26
N THR A 285 -26.34 -1.32 21.79
CA THR A 285 -27.23 -2.28 21.09
C THR A 285 -28.60 -1.64 20.85
N GLY A 286 -29.16 -1.82 19.66
CA GLY A 286 -30.40 -1.17 19.23
C GLY A 286 -30.19 0.19 18.55
N SER A 287 -28.97 0.75 18.54
CA SER A 287 -28.70 1.96 17.78
C SER A 287 -28.58 1.68 16.27
N GLN A 288 -29.07 2.62 15.48
CA GLN A 288 -28.98 2.55 14.03
C GLN A 288 -27.67 3.19 13.54
N TYR A 289 -27.07 2.62 12.49
CA TYR A 289 -25.91 3.19 11.84
C TYR A 289 -26.18 3.45 10.35
N VAL A 290 -25.55 4.49 9.85
CA VAL A 290 -25.45 4.81 8.43
C VAL A 290 -23.97 4.98 8.12
N ILE A 291 -23.43 4.12 7.26
CA ILE A 291 -22.04 4.16 6.84
C ILE A 291 -22.01 4.47 5.35
N SER A 292 -21.45 5.62 5.00
CA SER A 292 -21.26 6.04 3.62
C SER A 292 -19.79 5.92 3.23
N TYR A 293 -19.52 5.43 2.03
CA TYR A 293 -18.16 5.21 1.54
C TYR A 293 -18.11 5.18 0.02
N ARG A 294 -16.91 5.28 -0.55
CA ARG A 294 -16.71 5.15 -1.98
C ARG A 294 -16.08 3.81 -2.32
N VAL A 295 -16.55 3.21 -3.42
CA VAL A 295 -16.10 1.93 -3.95
C VAL A 295 -15.35 2.17 -5.26
N GLY A 296 -14.14 1.66 -5.36
CA GLY A 296 -13.25 1.84 -6.51
C GLY A 296 -11.80 1.96 -6.06
N GLY A 297 -11.06 2.83 -6.74
CA GLY A 297 -9.64 3.06 -6.49
C GLY A 297 -8.74 2.18 -7.35
N GLY A 298 -7.45 2.44 -7.24
CA GLY A 298 -6.43 1.78 -8.03
C GLY A 298 -6.03 2.56 -9.28
N GLN A 299 -5.03 2.04 -9.98
CA GLN A 299 -4.47 2.68 -11.17
C GLN A 299 -5.46 2.78 -12.33
N ARG A 300 -6.49 1.94 -12.37
CA ARG A 300 -7.50 1.90 -13.44
C ARG A 300 -8.28 3.20 -13.59
N GLY A 301 -8.36 4.01 -12.53
CA GLY A 301 -9.00 5.33 -12.54
C GLY A 301 -8.15 6.41 -13.20
N ASN A 302 -6.86 6.21 -13.36
CA ASN A 302 -5.97 7.19 -14.00
C ASN A 302 -6.24 7.24 -15.51
N ALA A 303 -6.49 8.45 -16.04
CA ALA A 303 -6.84 8.63 -17.45
C ALA A 303 -6.26 9.95 -18.01
N PRO A 304 -6.03 10.01 -19.33
CA PRO A 304 -5.47 11.20 -19.96
C PRO A 304 -6.46 12.38 -19.97
N VAL A 305 -5.94 13.55 -20.34
CA VAL A 305 -6.74 14.76 -20.59
C VAL A 305 -7.80 14.48 -21.66
N GLY A 306 -9.02 15.00 -21.45
CA GLY A 306 -10.13 14.87 -22.40
C GLY A 306 -10.74 13.46 -22.46
N HIS A 307 -10.36 12.57 -21.54
CA HIS A 307 -10.94 11.22 -21.44
C HIS A 307 -12.44 11.26 -21.11
N ILE A 308 -12.82 12.16 -20.21
CA ILE A 308 -14.22 12.50 -19.95
C ILE A 308 -14.57 13.70 -20.80
N ASN A 309 -15.52 13.51 -21.70
CA ASN A 309 -16.10 14.56 -22.53
C ASN A 309 -17.56 14.19 -22.79
N THR A 310 -18.44 14.56 -21.86
CA THR A 310 -19.83 14.12 -21.86
C THR A 310 -20.77 15.21 -21.38
N GLN A 311 -22.06 15.03 -21.67
CA GLN A 311 -23.11 15.90 -21.14
C GLN A 311 -23.83 15.23 -19.97
N ILE A 312 -24.09 16.01 -18.94
CA ILE A 312 -24.98 15.65 -17.83
C ILE A 312 -26.15 16.60 -17.75
N THR A 313 -27.20 16.20 -17.06
CA THR A 313 -28.40 17.03 -16.85
C THR A 313 -28.39 17.66 -15.47
N SER A 314 -28.59 18.96 -15.40
CA SER A 314 -28.82 19.73 -14.17
C SER A 314 -30.26 20.20 -14.07
N SER A 315 -30.63 20.86 -12.96
CA SER A 315 -31.95 21.52 -12.80
C SER A 315 -32.23 22.58 -13.83
N GLU A 316 -31.20 23.22 -14.40
CA GLU A 316 -31.29 24.36 -15.33
C GLU A 316 -30.94 23.98 -16.79
N GLY A 317 -30.67 22.70 -17.07
CA GLY A 317 -30.37 22.23 -18.42
C GLY A 317 -29.16 21.33 -18.53
N ALA A 318 -28.67 21.15 -19.74
CA ALA A 318 -27.52 20.31 -20.03
C ALA A 318 -26.20 21.03 -19.72
N LEU A 319 -25.27 20.28 -19.10
CA LEU A 319 -23.92 20.72 -18.79
C LEU A 319 -22.94 19.86 -19.54
N GLN A 320 -22.02 20.45 -20.29
CA GLN A 320 -20.88 19.75 -20.89
C GLN A 320 -19.74 19.68 -19.88
N ILE A 321 -19.25 18.49 -19.60
CA ILE A 321 -18.15 18.24 -18.69
C ILE A 321 -16.96 17.68 -19.44
N THR A 322 -15.79 18.28 -19.18
CA THR A 322 -14.52 17.81 -19.76
C THR A 322 -13.43 17.86 -18.68
N ASN A 323 -12.65 16.77 -18.52
CA ASN A 323 -11.47 16.83 -17.66
C ASN A 323 -10.33 17.57 -18.37
N ARG A 324 -9.95 18.70 -17.79
CA ARG A 324 -8.92 19.60 -18.31
C ARG A 324 -7.50 19.14 -17.97
N LEU A 325 -7.36 18.41 -16.88
CA LEU A 325 -6.13 17.78 -16.44
C LEU A 325 -6.27 16.26 -16.49
N PRO A 326 -5.17 15.51 -16.56
CA PRO A 326 -5.23 14.05 -16.47
C PRO A 326 -5.76 13.62 -15.11
N PHE A 327 -6.42 12.47 -15.06
CA PHE A 327 -6.73 11.81 -13.79
C PHE A 327 -5.47 11.18 -13.23
N THR A 328 -5.12 11.56 -12.01
CA THR A 328 -3.91 11.14 -11.31
C THR A 328 -4.20 10.77 -9.86
N GLY A 329 -3.25 10.16 -9.18
CA GLY A 329 -3.34 9.81 -7.77
C GLY A 329 -4.03 8.49 -7.46
N GLY A 330 -4.61 7.81 -8.46
CA GLY A 330 -5.15 6.48 -8.29
C GLY A 330 -4.02 5.45 -8.11
N THR A 331 -3.97 4.79 -6.96
CA THR A 331 -2.99 3.75 -6.65
C THR A 331 -3.66 2.56 -5.99
N GLU A 332 -3.08 1.38 -6.23
CA GLU A 332 -3.47 0.17 -5.53
C GLU A 332 -3.23 0.32 -4.02
N ALA A 333 -3.82 -0.56 -3.23
CA ALA A 333 -3.56 -0.61 -1.81
C ALA A 333 -2.07 -0.80 -1.50
N GLU A 334 -1.68 -0.44 -0.31
CA GLU A 334 -0.29 -0.49 0.14
C GLU A 334 0.29 -1.88 0.04
N THR A 335 1.47 -2.01 -0.59
CA THR A 335 2.20 -3.27 -0.66
C THR A 335 2.91 -3.58 0.66
N LEU A 336 3.16 -4.87 0.91
CA LEU A 336 3.89 -5.32 2.12
C LEU A 336 5.27 -4.66 2.24
N ASP A 337 5.98 -4.55 1.12
CA ASP A 337 7.33 -3.99 1.10
C ASP A 337 7.33 -2.49 1.39
N HIS A 338 6.35 -1.76 0.84
CA HIS A 338 6.13 -0.35 1.15
C HIS A 338 5.82 -0.15 2.64
N ALA A 339 4.88 -0.92 3.18
CA ALA A 339 4.52 -0.86 4.59
C ALA A 339 5.71 -1.17 5.52
N LYS A 340 6.53 -2.18 5.19
CA LYS A 340 7.76 -2.50 5.95
C LYS A 340 8.80 -1.38 5.90
N LYS A 341 8.94 -0.73 4.74
CA LYS A 341 9.90 0.35 4.53
C LYS A 341 9.52 1.60 5.33
N TYR A 342 8.28 2.06 5.17
CA TYR A 342 7.82 3.33 5.72
C TYR A 342 7.13 3.23 7.08
N GLY A 343 6.56 2.09 7.45
CA GLY A 343 5.85 1.91 8.71
C GLY A 343 6.69 2.25 9.93
N LYS A 344 7.99 1.90 9.94
CA LYS A 344 8.92 2.26 11.01
C LYS A 344 9.09 3.78 11.16
N LEU A 345 9.09 4.50 10.04
CA LEU A 345 9.24 5.96 10.01
C LEU A 345 7.96 6.63 10.52
N VAL A 346 6.80 6.16 10.06
CA VAL A 346 5.49 6.64 10.56
C VAL A 346 5.36 6.43 12.07
N PHE A 347 5.76 5.28 12.60
CA PHE A 347 5.77 5.04 14.05
C PHE A 347 6.65 6.04 14.82
N ARG A 348 7.84 6.37 14.28
CA ARG A 348 8.75 7.35 14.89
C ARG A 348 8.18 8.77 14.91
N GLN A 349 7.38 9.15 13.93
CA GLN A 349 6.78 10.48 13.81
C GLN A 349 5.77 10.79 14.92
N GLN A 350 5.05 9.78 15.43
CA GLN A 350 4.00 9.95 16.44
C GLN A 350 3.03 11.10 16.07
N ASP A 351 2.61 11.14 14.81
CA ASP A 351 1.73 12.17 14.22
C ASP A 351 2.28 13.62 14.31
N ARG A 352 3.60 13.77 14.36
CA ARG A 352 4.32 15.05 14.36
C ARG A 352 5.38 15.06 13.27
N ILE A 353 5.64 16.23 12.70
CA ILE A 353 6.64 16.44 11.66
C ILE A 353 7.67 17.42 12.20
N VAL A 354 8.88 16.94 12.51
CA VAL A 354 9.94 17.70 13.18
C VAL A 354 11.24 17.70 12.38
N SER A 355 11.61 16.56 11.78
CA SER A 355 12.84 16.40 11.01
C SER A 355 12.54 16.34 9.50
N LEU A 356 13.58 16.54 8.66
CA LEU A 356 13.44 16.36 7.20
C LEU A 356 13.00 14.96 6.82
N ASP A 357 13.46 13.94 7.56
CA ASP A 357 13.04 12.56 7.37
C ASP A 357 11.55 12.39 7.66
N ASP A 358 10.99 13.14 8.64
CA ASP A 358 9.57 13.10 8.95
C ASP A 358 8.73 13.71 7.82
N TYR A 359 9.17 14.85 7.22
CA TYR A 359 8.51 15.42 6.04
C TYR A 359 8.52 14.44 4.87
N THR A 360 9.67 13.81 4.62
CA THR A 360 9.82 12.80 3.57
C THR A 360 8.92 11.58 3.84
N ALA A 361 8.93 11.05 5.05
CA ALA A 361 8.14 9.88 5.42
C ALA A 361 6.65 10.15 5.39
N PHE A 362 6.19 11.29 5.93
CA PHE A 362 4.80 11.70 5.88
C PHE A 362 4.30 11.79 4.45
N SER A 363 5.07 12.46 3.58
CA SER A 363 4.67 12.65 2.19
C SER A 363 4.68 11.36 1.38
N ASN A 364 5.66 10.46 1.59
CA ASN A 364 5.70 9.14 0.93
C ASN A 364 4.58 8.20 1.40
N THR A 365 4.00 8.44 2.57
CA THR A 365 2.87 7.67 3.10
C THR A 365 1.55 8.41 2.99
N TYR A 366 1.57 9.63 2.46
CA TYR A 366 0.38 10.45 2.32
C TYR A 366 -0.60 9.83 1.33
N ARG A 367 -1.84 9.67 1.79
CA ARG A 367 -2.97 9.23 0.98
C ARG A 367 -4.16 10.12 1.32
N GLY A 368 -4.52 10.93 0.39
CA GLY A 368 -5.63 11.87 0.53
C GLY A 368 -6.75 11.60 -0.46
N PRO A 369 -7.88 12.30 -0.32
CA PRO A 369 -9.03 12.15 -1.20
C PRO A 369 -8.76 12.56 -2.65
N LEU A 370 -7.69 13.33 -2.88
CA LEU A 370 -7.27 13.84 -4.20
C LEU A 370 -6.02 13.12 -4.76
N GLY A 371 -5.67 11.98 -4.19
CA GLY A 371 -4.55 11.18 -4.64
C GLY A 371 -3.46 10.97 -3.59
N THR A 372 -2.31 10.48 -4.02
CA THR A 372 -1.18 10.17 -3.18
C THR A 372 0.12 10.65 -3.79
N ALA A 373 1.03 11.18 -2.97
CA ALA A 373 2.41 11.39 -3.37
C ALA A 373 3.14 10.05 -3.36
N ILE A 374 3.65 9.61 -4.51
CA ILE A 374 4.36 8.33 -4.62
C ILE A 374 5.81 8.47 -4.17
N LYS A 375 6.42 9.63 -4.46
CA LYS A 375 7.81 9.91 -4.10
C LYS A 375 7.93 11.32 -3.57
N ALA A 376 8.60 11.44 -2.43
CA ALA A 376 8.88 12.70 -1.79
C ALA A 376 10.32 12.74 -1.24
N SER A 377 10.91 13.91 -1.26
CA SER A 377 12.21 14.22 -0.63
C SER A 377 12.15 15.62 -0.05
N ALA A 378 12.65 15.82 1.16
CA ALA A 378 12.67 17.11 1.82
C ALA A 378 14.09 17.65 1.96
N SER A 379 14.26 18.96 1.76
CA SER A 379 15.53 19.65 1.92
C SER A 379 15.30 21.04 2.53
N THR A 380 16.28 21.52 3.30
CA THR A 380 16.24 22.89 3.83
C THR A 380 16.78 23.87 2.81
N ARG A 381 16.01 24.92 2.56
CA ARG A 381 16.49 26.04 1.75
C ARG A 381 17.43 26.91 2.61
N LYS A 382 18.66 27.13 2.17
CA LYS A 382 19.56 28.09 2.78
C LYS A 382 19.07 29.51 2.46
N ALA A 383 18.23 30.06 3.30
CA ALA A 383 17.73 31.43 3.17
C ALA A 383 18.45 32.36 4.15
N TYR A 384 18.53 33.66 3.79
CA TYR A 384 19.10 34.71 4.64
C TYR A 384 18.21 35.09 5.83
N SER A 385 17.04 34.48 5.97
CA SER A 385 16.12 34.74 7.08
C SER A 385 16.22 33.66 8.16
N SER A 386 15.81 34.00 9.37
CA SER A 386 15.73 33.10 10.51
C SER A 386 14.60 32.06 10.41
N ALA A 387 13.81 32.06 9.34
CA ALA A 387 12.78 31.07 9.12
C ALA A 387 13.37 29.79 8.49
N ASN A 388 12.98 28.64 9.01
CA ASN A 388 13.31 27.36 8.41
C ASN A 388 12.37 27.13 7.22
N ILE A 389 12.86 27.38 6.01
CA ILE A 389 12.12 27.07 4.79
C ILE A 389 12.51 25.66 4.36
N ILE A 390 11.50 24.79 4.25
CA ILE A 390 11.63 23.41 3.85
C ILE A 390 11.06 23.26 2.44
N ASP A 391 11.90 22.91 1.49
CA ASP A 391 11.50 22.53 0.14
C ASP A 391 11.14 21.04 0.13
N LEU A 392 9.89 20.75 -0.10
CA LEU A 392 9.37 19.38 -0.20
C LEU A 392 9.16 19.04 -1.67
N TYR A 393 10.04 18.21 -2.21
CA TYR A 393 9.98 17.73 -3.59
C TYR A 393 9.05 16.54 -3.67
N ILE A 394 8.02 16.60 -4.52
CA ILE A 394 7.07 15.51 -4.69
C ILE A 394 6.87 15.16 -6.16
N LEU A 395 6.54 13.90 -6.40
CA LEU A 395 6.13 13.37 -7.69
C LEU A 395 4.94 12.43 -7.51
N GLU A 396 4.13 12.36 -8.52
CA GLU A 396 2.92 11.55 -8.61
C GLU A 396 3.07 10.46 -9.68
N LYS A 397 2.27 9.41 -9.64
CA LYS A 397 2.29 8.33 -10.61
C LYS A 397 1.29 8.59 -11.73
N ALA A 398 1.75 8.55 -12.97
CA ALA A 398 0.91 8.63 -14.15
C ALA A 398 0.21 7.30 -14.45
N SER A 399 -0.79 7.35 -15.36
CA SER A 399 -1.50 6.16 -15.84
C SER A 399 -0.59 5.08 -16.47
N SER A 400 0.55 5.49 -17.00
CA SER A 400 1.57 4.61 -17.60
C SER A 400 2.55 3.98 -16.61
N ASN A 401 2.29 4.05 -15.31
CA ASN A 401 3.22 3.64 -14.23
C ASN A 401 4.54 4.42 -14.19
N GLN A 402 4.60 5.54 -14.89
CA GLN A 402 5.71 6.49 -14.88
C GLN A 402 5.45 7.58 -13.86
N LEU A 403 6.53 8.24 -13.42
CA LEU A 403 6.42 9.41 -12.54
C LEU A 403 6.11 10.66 -13.36
N GLN A 404 5.33 11.53 -12.77
CA GLN A 404 5.00 12.85 -13.32
C GLN A 404 4.96 13.91 -12.22
N LYS A 405 4.86 15.17 -12.63
CA LYS A 405 4.66 16.28 -11.70
C LYS A 405 3.33 16.13 -10.98
N ALA A 406 3.33 16.43 -9.69
CA ALA A 406 2.13 16.35 -8.87
C ALA A 406 1.08 17.42 -9.27
N SER A 407 -0.18 17.02 -9.19
CA SER A 407 -1.31 17.93 -9.44
C SER A 407 -1.36 19.06 -8.40
N ILE A 408 -1.90 20.22 -8.78
CA ILE A 408 -2.07 21.35 -7.86
C ILE A 408 -2.98 20.96 -6.70
N ALA A 409 -4.05 20.22 -6.97
CA ALA A 409 -5.00 19.76 -5.97
C ALA A 409 -4.34 18.86 -4.90
N LEU A 410 -3.48 17.93 -5.31
CA LEU A 410 -2.70 17.11 -4.38
C LEU A 410 -1.75 17.97 -3.53
N LYS A 411 -1.08 18.95 -4.13
CA LYS A 411 -0.16 19.84 -3.40
C LYS A 411 -0.87 20.65 -2.32
N GLU A 412 -2.05 21.19 -2.65
CA GLU A 412 -2.88 21.96 -1.71
C GLU A 412 -3.40 21.08 -0.57
N ALA A 413 -3.89 19.89 -0.89
CA ALA A 413 -4.35 18.93 0.11
C ALA A 413 -3.20 18.49 1.06
N LEU A 414 -2.03 18.20 0.50
CA LEU A 414 -0.85 17.81 1.28
C LEU A 414 -0.39 18.95 2.20
N ILE A 415 -0.36 20.19 1.72
CA ILE A 415 -0.04 21.36 2.56
C ILE A 415 -1.05 21.50 3.70
N SER A 416 -2.33 21.39 3.41
CA SER A 416 -3.40 21.47 4.42
C SER A 416 -3.21 20.46 5.54
N ASP A 417 -2.83 19.24 5.20
CA ASP A 417 -2.62 18.15 6.17
C ASP A 417 -1.28 18.24 6.92
N ILE A 418 -0.26 18.89 6.35
CA ILE A 418 1.02 19.17 6.99
C ILE A 418 0.88 20.31 8.03
N GLN A 419 0.08 21.34 7.75
CA GLN A 419 -0.02 22.55 8.58
C GLN A 419 -0.25 22.28 10.08
N PRO A 420 -1.19 21.42 10.53
CA PRO A 420 -1.43 21.16 11.93
C PRO A 420 -0.34 20.33 12.61
N LYS A 421 0.53 19.66 11.84
CA LYS A 421 1.51 18.67 12.32
C LYS A 421 2.94 19.19 12.32
N LYS A 422 3.23 20.22 11.52
CA LYS A 422 4.57 20.81 11.39
C LYS A 422 4.96 21.66 12.60
N MET A 423 6.24 21.94 12.74
CA MET A 423 6.72 22.93 13.71
C MET A 423 6.24 24.34 13.34
N LEU A 424 5.94 25.16 14.36
CA LEU A 424 5.49 26.55 14.17
C LEU A 424 6.51 27.43 13.44
N THR A 425 7.80 27.08 13.55
CA THR A 425 8.92 27.83 12.93
C THR A 425 9.16 27.46 11.48
N ASP A 426 8.56 26.37 11.01
CA ASP A 426 8.85 25.84 9.68
C ASP A 426 7.85 26.40 8.66
N GLU A 427 8.39 26.82 7.52
CA GLU A 427 7.60 27.15 6.34
C GLU A 427 7.86 26.09 5.27
N VAL A 428 6.79 25.45 4.79
CA VAL A 428 6.88 24.33 3.82
C VAL A 428 6.45 24.84 2.44
N VAL A 429 7.33 24.63 1.47
CA VAL A 429 7.08 24.92 0.05
C VAL A 429 7.13 23.61 -0.72
N ILE A 430 6.03 23.27 -1.39
CA ILE A 430 5.99 22.07 -2.24
C ILE A 430 6.51 22.42 -3.63
N VAL A 431 7.49 21.64 -4.08
CA VAL A 431 8.16 21.80 -5.37
C VAL A 431 8.06 20.47 -6.14
N ASP A 432 8.02 20.53 -7.47
CA ASP A 432 8.09 19.33 -8.28
C ASP A 432 9.51 18.75 -8.26
N GLY A 433 9.61 17.44 -8.06
CA GLY A 433 10.86 16.71 -8.24
C GLY A 433 11.29 16.70 -9.71
N LEU A 434 12.57 16.50 -9.96
CA LEU A 434 13.14 16.39 -11.31
C LEU A 434 13.22 14.93 -11.73
N ILE A 435 12.65 14.61 -12.88
CA ILE A 435 12.69 13.27 -13.48
C ILE A 435 13.82 13.25 -14.50
N ARG A 436 14.83 12.42 -14.24
CA ARG A 436 15.93 12.19 -15.18
C ARG A 436 15.69 10.90 -15.95
N THR A 437 15.47 11.01 -17.24
CA THR A 437 15.21 9.87 -18.12
C THR A 437 16.51 9.20 -18.58
N LEU A 438 16.49 7.87 -18.68
CA LEU A 438 17.60 7.04 -19.07
C LEU A 438 17.18 6.09 -20.20
N ASP A 439 18.05 5.96 -21.24
CA ASP A 439 17.95 4.91 -22.25
C ASP A 439 19.03 3.86 -22.00
N LEU A 440 18.68 2.59 -21.95
CA LEU A 440 19.60 1.49 -21.69
C LEU A 440 19.86 0.65 -22.93
N ALA A 441 21.13 0.31 -23.18
CA ALA A 441 21.55 -0.71 -24.14
C ALA A 441 22.22 -1.85 -23.38
N ILE A 442 21.65 -3.06 -23.48
CA ILE A 442 22.09 -4.23 -22.72
C ILE A 442 22.41 -5.37 -23.68
N ASN A 443 23.62 -5.89 -23.58
CA ASN A 443 24.03 -7.11 -24.26
C ASN A 443 23.80 -8.31 -23.34
N VAL A 444 23.07 -9.30 -23.83
CA VAL A 444 22.75 -10.54 -23.12
C VAL A 444 23.41 -11.70 -23.85
N THR A 445 24.31 -12.41 -23.19
CA THR A 445 24.98 -13.59 -23.75
C THR A 445 24.28 -14.86 -23.29
N LEU A 446 23.84 -15.67 -24.23
CA LEU A 446 23.16 -16.94 -24.03
C LEU A 446 24.02 -18.10 -24.53
N ASP A 447 23.77 -19.30 -24.02
CA ASP A 447 24.30 -20.54 -24.60
C ASP A 447 23.47 -20.88 -25.85
N LYS A 448 24.13 -21.35 -26.92
CA LYS A 448 23.50 -21.71 -28.23
C LYS A 448 22.28 -22.65 -28.10
N ARG A 449 22.25 -23.51 -27.09
CA ARG A 449 21.11 -24.41 -26.82
C ARG A 449 19.81 -23.67 -26.48
N PHE A 450 19.87 -22.40 -26.11
CA PHE A 450 18.72 -21.58 -25.76
C PHE A 450 18.24 -20.67 -26.90
N GLU A 451 18.85 -20.73 -28.08
CA GLU A 451 18.46 -19.93 -29.26
C GLU A 451 16.96 -20.07 -29.58
N SER A 452 16.40 -21.28 -29.48
CA SER A 452 14.97 -21.53 -29.70
C SER A 452 14.05 -20.90 -28.66
N LYS A 453 14.58 -20.49 -27.52
CA LYS A 453 13.84 -19.87 -26.40
C LYS A 453 14.09 -18.36 -26.28
N GLU A 454 14.77 -17.75 -27.23
CA GLU A 454 15.12 -16.31 -27.18
C GLU A 454 13.93 -15.41 -26.86
N GLY A 455 12.76 -15.65 -27.48
CA GLY A 455 11.55 -14.85 -27.26
C GLY A 455 11.08 -14.87 -25.79
N VAL A 456 11.14 -16.04 -25.14
CA VAL A 456 10.76 -16.17 -23.72
C VAL A 456 11.79 -15.48 -22.82
N ILE A 457 13.08 -15.69 -23.11
CA ILE A 457 14.17 -15.06 -22.35
C ILE A 457 14.10 -13.55 -22.48
N LYS A 458 13.85 -13.03 -23.69
CA LYS A 458 13.65 -11.60 -23.95
C LYS A 458 12.53 -11.00 -23.09
N THR A 459 11.40 -11.70 -23.02
CA THR A 459 10.26 -11.27 -22.18
C THR A 459 10.62 -11.27 -20.71
N ASN A 460 11.34 -12.31 -20.23
CA ASN A 460 11.78 -12.38 -18.83
C ASN A 460 12.80 -11.28 -18.49
N VAL A 461 13.78 -11.02 -19.34
CA VAL A 461 14.76 -9.95 -19.17
C VAL A 461 14.06 -8.57 -19.17
N ALA A 462 13.14 -8.35 -20.12
CA ALA A 462 12.35 -7.12 -20.17
C ALA A 462 11.56 -6.90 -18.87
N ARG A 463 10.95 -7.95 -18.33
CA ARG A 463 10.24 -7.90 -17.05
C ARG A 463 11.16 -7.53 -15.89
N VAL A 464 12.36 -8.09 -15.82
CA VAL A 464 13.36 -7.76 -14.78
C VAL A 464 13.76 -6.30 -14.87
N ILE A 465 14.04 -5.79 -16.09
CA ILE A 465 14.41 -4.39 -16.31
C ILE A 465 13.25 -3.46 -15.89
N THR A 466 12.03 -3.75 -16.32
CA THR A 466 10.85 -2.94 -15.97
C THR A 466 10.60 -2.93 -14.46
N ASN A 467 10.75 -4.08 -13.79
CA ASN A 467 10.63 -4.14 -12.32
C ASN A 467 11.73 -3.36 -11.62
N TYR A 468 12.96 -3.43 -12.11
CA TYR A 468 14.10 -2.71 -11.53
C TYR A 468 13.89 -1.18 -11.56
N PHE A 469 13.32 -0.66 -12.65
CA PHE A 469 13.03 0.77 -12.82
C PHE A 469 11.59 1.15 -12.45
N ASN A 470 10.84 0.25 -11.83
CA ASN A 470 9.52 0.61 -11.33
C ASN A 470 9.63 1.79 -10.35
N ALA A 471 8.73 2.76 -10.48
CA ALA A 471 8.68 3.93 -9.61
C ALA A 471 8.68 3.58 -8.11
N ASP A 472 8.07 2.45 -7.74
CA ASP A 472 8.01 2.00 -6.34
C ASP A 472 9.39 1.60 -5.79
N ASN A 473 10.31 1.17 -6.66
CA ASN A 473 11.65 0.67 -6.29
C ASN A 473 12.76 1.72 -6.36
N ARG A 474 12.47 2.93 -6.86
CA ARG A 474 13.46 4.01 -6.99
C ARG A 474 13.23 5.10 -5.96
N GLU A 475 14.31 5.74 -5.52
CA GLU A 475 14.27 6.86 -4.58
C GLU A 475 14.96 8.10 -5.15
N PHE A 476 14.63 9.26 -4.59
CA PHE A 476 15.35 10.49 -4.91
C PHE A 476 16.82 10.41 -4.50
N GLY A 477 17.72 10.93 -5.33
CA GLY A 477 19.16 10.98 -5.07
C GLY A 477 19.86 9.62 -5.11
N GLU A 478 19.21 8.57 -5.61
CA GLU A 478 19.77 7.22 -5.66
C GLU A 478 20.72 7.07 -6.85
N THR A 479 22.04 6.90 -6.60
CA THR A 479 23.01 6.62 -7.66
C THR A 479 22.68 5.32 -8.40
N PHE A 480 22.63 5.38 -9.72
CA PHE A 480 22.46 4.21 -10.56
C PHE A 480 23.80 3.56 -10.91
N PHE A 481 23.94 2.30 -10.53
CA PHE A 481 25.09 1.47 -10.89
C PHE A 481 24.72 0.54 -12.04
N PRO A 482 25.33 0.66 -13.23
CA PRO A 482 25.02 -0.22 -14.38
C PRO A 482 25.18 -1.71 -14.08
N ASP A 483 26.16 -2.08 -13.27
CA ASP A 483 26.41 -3.46 -12.88
C ASP A 483 25.31 -4.06 -12.01
N SER A 484 24.52 -3.23 -11.32
CA SER A 484 23.43 -3.71 -10.46
C SER A 484 22.29 -4.32 -11.28
N ILE A 485 21.91 -3.71 -12.40
CA ILE A 485 20.89 -4.27 -13.30
C ILE A 485 21.38 -5.52 -14.03
N ALA A 486 22.68 -5.52 -14.43
CA ALA A 486 23.30 -6.69 -15.05
C ALA A 486 23.29 -7.90 -14.11
N ARG A 487 23.62 -7.68 -12.83
CA ARG A 487 23.56 -8.72 -11.79
C ARG A 487 22.14 -9.20 -11.52
N GLU A 488 21.16 -8.29 -11.51
CA GLU A 488 19.75 -8.62 -11.30
C GLU A 488 19.22 -9.52 -12.41
N ILE A 489 19.54 -9.20 -13.67
CA ILE A 489 19.20 -10.03 -14.84
C ILE A 489 19.82 -11.42 -14.71
N PHE A 490 21.12 -11.50 -14.37
CA PHE A 490 21.81 -12.77 -14.19
C PHE A 490 21.20 -13.62 -13.05
N THR A 491 20.77 -12.98 -11.97
CA THR A 491 20.21 -13.68 -10.79
C THR A 491 18.80 -14.19 -11.04
N GLN A 492 17.96 -13.41 -11.74
CA GLN A 492 16.54 -13.74 -11.95
C GLN A 492 16.27 -14.57 -13.20
N VAL A 493 17.15 -14.54 -14.20
CA VAL A 493 16.97 -15.28 -15.45
C VAL A 493 18.07 -16.33 -15.58
N SER A 494 17.76 -17.56 -15.19
CA SER A 494 18.71 -18.68 -15.09
C SER A 494 19.38 -19.06 -16.42
N ASP A 495 18.78 -18.72 -17.56
CA ASP A 495 19.27 -19.05 -18.88
C ASP A 495 20.29 -18.02 -19.43
N VAL A 496 20.48 -16.90 -18.72
CA VAL A 496 21.45 -15.86 -19.05
C VAL A 496 22.81 -16.21 -18.49
N ARG A 497 23.84 -16.18 -19.35
CA ARG A 497 25.22 -16.44 -18.94
C ARG A 497 25.97 -15.18 -18.53
N ILE A 498 25.79 -14.08 -19.28
CA ILE A 498 26.38 -12.77 -19.01
C ILE A 498 25.35 -11.72 -19.45
N ALA A 499 25.19 -10.69 -18.64
CA ALA A 499 24.48 -9.46 -19.00
C ALA A 499 25.42 -8.27 -18.78
N GLU A 500 25.45 -7.31 -19.71
CA GLU A 500 26.31 -6.15 -19.67
C GLU A 500 25.57 -4.91 -20.20
N VAL A 501 25.64 -3.81 -19.47
CA VAL A 501 25.16 -2.51 -19.94
C VAL A 501 26.25 -1.86 -20.77
N THR A 502 25.98 -1.54 -22.02
CA THR A 502 27.01 -1.11 -22.98
C THR A 502 27.14 0.41 -23.11
N ASN A 503 26.08 1.15 -22.83
CA ASN A 503 26.06 2.61 -23.00
C ASN A 503 26.38 3.40 -21.73
N TYR A 504 26.49 2.75 -20.56
CA TYR A 504 26.92 3.34 -19.30
C TYR A 504 27.99 2.47 -18.67
N THR A 505 29.21 3.00 -18.56
CA THR A 505 30.37 2.31 -17.96
C THR A 505 30.71 2.86 -16.56
N THR A 506 30.11 3.98 -16.18
CA THR A 506 30.31 4.63 -14.88
C THR A 506 28.97 4.82 -14.19
N PRO A 507 28.95 4.86 -12.84
CA PRO A 507 27.75 5.19 -12.10
C PRO A 507 27.15 6.53 -12.53
N VAL A 508 25.83 6.62 -12.52
CA VAL A 508 25.09 7.86 -12.78
C VAL A 508 24.61 8.41 -11.44
N ASP A 509 25.28 9.48 -10.99
CA ASP A 509 24.90 10.16 -9.76
C ASP A 509 23.71 11.09 -10.01
N LEU A 510 22.80 11.11 -9.04
CA LEU A 510 21.61 11.95 -9.04
C LEU A 510 21.70 12.97 -7.90
N GLU A 511 21.17 14.15 -8.14
CA GLU A 511 20.96 15.15 -7.09
C GLU A 511 19.84 14.70 -6.14
N PHE A 512 19.81 15.24 -4.93
CA PHE A 512 18.82 14.86 -3.88
C PHE A 512 17.36 15.10 -4.29
N ASN A 513 17.09 15.91 -5.30
CA ASN A 513 15.78 16.22 -5.87
C ASN A 513 15.54 15.58 -7.25
N GLU A 514 16.47 14.75 -7.71
CA GLU A 514 16.37 14.01 -8.96
C GLU A 514 16.00 12.54 -8.71
N ILE A 515 15.16 11.99 -9.55
CA ILE A 515 14.82 10.57 -9.58
C ILE A 515 15.01 10.01 -11.00
N LEU A 516 15.51 8.79 -11.08
CA LEU A 516 15.78 8.13 -12.35
C LEU A 516 14.56 7.38 -12.86
N GLN A 517 14.24 7.58 -14.14
CA GLN A 517 13.17 6.88 -14.84
C GLN A 517 13.68 6.31 -16.16
N LEU A 518 13.33 5.04 -16.43
CA LEU A 518 13.64 4.41 -17.71
C LEU A 518 12.73 4.98 -18.81
N ASN A 519 13.34 5.44 -19.90
CA ASN A 519 12.62 5.87 -21.10
C ASN A 519 12.50 4.70 -22.07
N ASN A 520 13.64 4.16 -22.55
CA ASN A 520 13.69 3.01 -23.45
C ASN A 520 14.82 2.05 -23.07
N PHE A 521 14.71 0.80 -23.52
CA PHE A 521 15.80 -0.14 -23.43
C PHE A 521 15.92 -0.97 -24.73
N PHE A 522 17.16 -1.29 -25.08
CA PHE A 522 17.52 -2.08 -26.25
C PHE A 522 18.26 -3.33 -25.80
N LEU A 523 17.78 -4.49 -26.22
CA LEU A 523 18.38 -5.79 -25.92
C LEU A 523 19.06 -6.36 -27.15
N THR A 524 20.34 -6.71 -27.03
CA THR A 524 21.10 -7.44 -28.07
C THR A 524 21.48 -8.81 -27.51
N PHE A 525 21.21 -9.87 -28.27
CA PHE A 525 21.50 -11.23 -27.85
C PHE A 525 22.72 -11.75 -28.58
N ASN A 526 23.68 -12.31 -27.85
CA ASN A 526 24.87 -12.97 -28.34
C ASN A 526 24.83 -14.44 -27.90
N TYR A 527 25.36 -15.34 -28.76
CA TYR A 527 25.37 -16.78 -28.49
C TYR A 527 26.80 -17.29 -28.40
N VAL A 528 27.06 -18.11 -27.36
CA VAL A 528 28.38 -18.71 -27.11
C VAL A 528 28.28 -20.22 -26.98
#